data_74076ea8f02b84bea2b67416a13fe52a
#
_entry.id   74076ea8f02b84bea2b67416a13fe52a
#
_cell.length_a   1.000
_cell.length_b   1.000
_cell.length_c   1.000
_cell.angle_alpha   90.00
_cell.angle_beta   90.00
_cell.angle_gamma   90.00
#
_symmetry.space_group_name_H-M   'P 1'
#
loop_
_entity.id
_entity.type
_entity.pdbx_description
1 polymer ?
#
loop_
_entity_poly.entity_id
_entity_poly.type
_entity_poly.pdbx_seq_one_letter_code
_entity_poly.pdbx_strand_id
1 'polypeptide(L)'
;MLRYVLLALMLFACSSPQPPGQKIQLLLDWKTQMEHAGFLVAQEKGLYTARGLAVEILAGKGAPTTARLVGNGTYVLGVSSGSATVMARTKGIPVVSVAMINQHSPVVVYSLKERDLTKPRDLVGKRIGVNIGGTKHREFQAFLRRVGITEESIQLMGMTESNPGPLLAGQVDAMLGYTEDQPVTVELRGMAVNRISLASHGIDLYSTNIIANETYIKKHPEVVRAFVQASLEGWAHAIDNPAEAVRIYTGAFPESDVAFNHANFTQLMPILHSKDVEISGLGSQTTSRWQHTQDILFDLNLIEKKVPIADLYTNQFLDTAGSLD
;
A
#
# COMPACT_ATOMS: atom_id res chain seq x y z
N MET A 1 -52.94 -30.68 -46.65
CA MET A 1 -52.13 -29.50 -46.23
C MET A 1 -51.95 -29.58 -44.73
N LEU A 2 -50.80 -30.06 -44.31
CA LEU A 2 -50.49 -30.32 -42.89
C LEU A 2 -49.66 -29.14 -42.35
N ARG A 3 -50.20 -28.31 -41.44
CA ARG A 3 -49.53 -27.17 -40.82
C ARG A 3 -48.74 -27.67 -39.59
N TYR A 4 -47.40 -27.64 -39.67
CA TYR A 4 -46.52 -27.83 -38.52
C TYR A 4 -46.45 -26.53 -37.70
N VAL A 5 -46.93 -26.59 -36.45
CA VAL A 5 -46.73 -25.55 -35.44
C VAL A 5 -45.44 -25.87 -34.71
N LEU A 6 -44.40 -25.09 -34.96
CA LEU A 6 -43.15 -25.13 -34.15
C LEU A 6 -43.40 -24.41 -32.82
N LEU A 7 -43.39 -25.19 -31.75
CA LEU A 7 -43.44 -24.70 -30.37
C LEU A 7 -42.01 -24.38 -29.93
N ALA A 8 -41.63 -23.09 -29.90
CA ALA A 8 -40.34 -22.64 -29.38
C ALA A 8 -40.38 -22.68 -27.84
N LEU A 9 -39.74 -23.65 -27.23
CA LEU A 9 -39.48 -23.69 -25.79
C LEU A 9 -38.43 -22.62 -25.46
N MET A 10 -38.85 -21.48 -24.89
CA MET A 10 -37.96 -20.54 -24.21
C MET A 10 -37.48 -21.18 -22.86
N LEU A 11 -36.26 -21.65 -22.85
CA LEU A 11 -35.57 -22.02 -21.61
C LEU A 11 -35.25 -20.75 -20.82
N PHE A 12 -36.10 -20.38 -19.88
CA PHE A 12 -35.75 -19.44 -18.82
C PHE A 12 -34.72 -20.12 -17.92
N ALA A 13 -33.44 -19.75 -18.09
CA ALA A 13 -32.42 -20.09 -17.13
C ALA A 13 -32.73 -19.36 -15.81
N CYS A 14 -33.41 -20.03 -14.89
CA CYS A 14 -33.50 -19.59 -13.51
C CYS A 14 -32.08 -19.58 -12.93
N SER A 15 -31.47 -18.39 -12.83
CA SER A 15 -30.30 -18.21 -12.00
C SER A 15 -30.70 -18.48 -10.56
N SER A 16 -30.31 -19.62 -10.02
CA SER A 16 -30.47 -19.92 -8.58
C SER A 16 -29.75 -18.81 -7.81
N PRO A 17 -30.35 -18.23 -6.74
CA PRO A 17 -29.64 -17.29 -5.90
C PRO A 17 -28.38 -17.98 -5.35
N GLN A 18 -27.22 -17.41 -5.65
CA GLN A 18 -25.98 -17.90 -5.07
C GLN A 18 -26.10 -17.84 -3.53
N PRO A 19 -25.63 -18.88 -2.82
CA PRO A 19 -25.61 -18.84 -1.36
C PRO A 19 -24.85 -17.60 -0.91
N PRO A 20 -25.24 -16.97 0.21
CA PRO A 20 -24.56 -15.79 0.71
C PRO A 20 -23.07 -16.11 0.89
N GLY A 21 -22.20 -15.33 0.22
CA GLY A 21 -20.76 -15.54 0.26
C GLY A 21 -20.21 -15.48 1.70
N GLN A 22 -19.07 -16.11 1.93
CA GLN A 22 -18.39 -16.05 3.22
C GLN A 22 -18.02 -14.61 3.55
N LYS A 23 -18.52 -14.10 4.69
CA LYS A 23 -18.27 -12.72 5.12
C LYS A 23 -16.82 -12.53 5.54
N ILE A 24 -16.15 -11.55 4.95
CA ILE A 24 -14.78 -11.15 5.24
C ILE A 24 -14.75 -9.65 5.48
N GLN A 25 -14.16 -9.24 6.59
CA GLN A 25 -13.84 -7.84 6.85
C GLN A 25 -12.37 -7.60 6.54
N LEU A 26 -12.09 -6.73 5.57
CA LEU A 26 -10.76 -6.21 5.27
C LEU A 26 -10.54 -4.91 6.03
N LEU A 27 -9.68 -4.92 7.05
CA LEU A 27 -9.29 -3.70 7.74
C LEU A 27 -8.13 -3.03 7.01
N LEU A 28 -8.36 -1.82 6.48
CA LEU A 28 -7.30 -1.03 5.87
C LEU A 28 -6.31 -0.51 6.92
N ASP A 29 -5.16 -0.04 6.48
CA ASP A 29 -4.16 0.59 7.35
C ASP A 29 -4.52 2.06 7.68
N TRP A 30 -5.30 2.71 6.83
CA TRP A 30 -5.75 4.10 7.02
C TRP A 30 -7.20 4.27 6.56
N LYS A 31 -7.70 5.53 6.60
CA LYS A 31 -8.95 5.88 5.90
C LYS A 31 -8.80 5.53 4.42
N THR A 32 -9.89 5.15 3.78
CA THR A 32 -9.85 4.78 2.36
C THR A 32 -9.34 5.93 1.49
N GLN A 33 -8.32 5.65 0.69
CA GLN A 33 -7.68 6.59 -0.26
C GLN A 33 -7.37 5.84 -1.56
N MET A 34 -6.87 6.55 -2.59
CA MET A 34 -6.53 5.94 -3.89
C MET A 34 -5.48 4.82 -3.78
N GLU A 35 -4.65 4.83 -2.76
CA GLU A 35 -3.72 3.73 -2.43
C GLU A 35 -4.42 2.40 -2.07
N HIS A 36 -5.75 2.38 -1.99
CA HIS A 36 -6.59 1.20 -1.78
C HIS A 36 -7.49 0.88 -2.99
N ALA A 37 -7.31 1.58 -4.12
CA ALA A 37 -8.20 1.52 -5.28
C ALA A 37 -8.41 0.09 -5.81
N GLY A 38 -7.37 -0.75 -5.83
CA GLY A 38 -7.47 -2.12 -6.32
C GLY A 38 -8.48 -2.98 -5.55
N PHE A 39 -8.63 -2.77 -4.24
CA PHE A 39 -9.63 -3.49 -3.43
C PHE A 39 -11.05 -3.05 -3.78
N LEU A 40 -11.26 -1.75 -4.04
CA LEU A 40 -12.55 -1.20 -4.47
C LEU A 40 -12.90 -1.68 -5.88
N VAL A 41 -11.92 -1.75 -6.77
CA VAL A 41 -12.08 -2.31 -8.12
C VAL A 41 -12.48 -3.77 -8.04
N ALA A 42 -11.81 -4.57 -7.19
CA ALA A 42 -12.16 -5.97 -6.97
C ALA A 42 -13.60 -6.13 -6.47
N GLN A 43 -14.05 -5.24 -5.58
CA GLN A 43 -15.41 -5.23 -5.06
C GLN A 43 -16.43 -4.84 -6.13
N GLU A 44 -16.23 -3.72 -6.83
CA GLU A 44 -17.13 -3.21 -7.86
C GLU A 44 -17.28 -4.17 -9.04
N LYS A 45 -16.19 -4.82 -9.46
CA LYS A 45 -16.19 -5.81 -10.53
C LYS A 45 -16.70 -7.20 -10.10
N GLY A 46 -17.11 -7.35 -8.84
CA GLY A 46 -17.64 -8.61 -8.33
C GLY A 46 -16.61 -9.73 -8.21
N LEU A 47 -15.29 -9.43 -8.21
CA LEU A 47 -14.22 -10.45 -8.18
C LEU A 47 -14.23 -11.27 -6.88
N TYR A 48 -14.61 -10.64 -5.76
CA TYR A 48 -14.81 -11.33 -4.49
C TYR A 48 -16.03 -12.24 -4.52
N THR A 49 -17.17 -11.74 -5.00
CA THR A 49 -18.42 -12.51 -5.05
C THR A 49 -18.32 -13.70 -6.00
N ALA A 50 -17.60 -13.55 -7.13
CA ALA A 50 -17.31 -14.65 -8.05
C ALA A 50 -16.51 -15.79 -7.40
N ARG A 51 -15.81 -15.50 -6.30
CA ARG A 51 -15.06 -16.49 -5.49
C ARG A 51 -15.79 -16.86 -4.18
N GLY A 52 -17.09 -16.56 -4.07
CA GLY A 52 -17.91 -16.90 -2.91
C GLY A 52 -17.62 -16.06 -1.67
N LEU A 53 -17.01 -14.88 -1.80
CA LEU A 53 -16.69 -13.98 -0.70
C LEU A 53 -17.61 -12.75 -0.71
N ALA A 54 -18.07 -12.35 0.49
CA ALA A 54 -18.73 -11.08 0.74
C ALA A 54 -17.76 -10.20 1.55
N VAL A 55 -17.00 -9.35 0.84
CA VAL A 55 -15.95 -8.51 1.46
C VAL A 55 -16.52 -7.16 1.86
N GLU A 56 -16.29 -6.78 3.13
CA GLU A 56 -16.55 -5.45 3.67
C GLU A 56 -15.21 -4.75 3.90
N ILE A 57 -14.99 -3.61 3.24
CA ILE A 57 -13.75 -2.82 3.36
C ILE A 57 -13.95 -1.78 4.45
N LEU A 58 -13.09 -1.82 5.48
CA LEU A 58 -13.19 -0.98 6.67
C LEU A 58 -11.98 -0.05 6.79
N ALA A 59 -12.21 1.22 7.06
CA ALA A 59 -11.15 2.20 7.31
C ALA A 59 -10.36 1.86 8.58
N GLY A 60 -9.03 1.97 8.51
CA GLY A 60 -8.10 1.74 9.62
C GLY A 60 -7.64 3.01 10.31
N LYS A 61 -6.73 2.83 11.28
CA LYS A 61 -6.16 3.91 12.11
C LYS A 61 -4.63 3.75 12.25
N GLY A 62 -3.96 3.34 11.18
CA GLY A 62 -2.52 3.15 11.11
C GLY A 62 -2.11 1.68 10.94
N ALA A 63 -1.15 1.42 10.05
CA ALA A 63 -0.65 0.08 9.74
C ALA A 63 -0.26 -0.74 10.99
N PRO A 64 0.41 -0.18 12.02
CA PRO A 64 0.71 -0.94 13.25
C PRO A 64 -0.55 -1.37 14.02
N THR A 65 -1.60 -0.53 14.00
CA THR A 65 -2.88 -0.86 14.64
C THR A 65 -3.57 -2.00 13.90
N THR A 66 -3.60 -1.94 12.57
CA THR A 66 -4.17 -3.00 11.74
C THR A 66 -3.42 -4.31 11.91
N ALA A 67 -2.07 -4.30 11.89
CA ALA A 67 -1.27 -5.49 12.13
C ALA A 67 -1.59 -6.14 13.50
N ARG A 68 -1.77 -5.34 14.54
CA ARG A 68 -2.13 -5.83 15.88
C ARG A 68 -3.55 -6.43 15.91
N LEU A 69 -4.52 -5.76 15.28
CA LEU A 69 -5.93 -6.22 15.27
C LEU A 69 -6.11 -7.48 14.42
N VAL A 70 -5.36 -7.62 13.33
CA VAL A 70 -5.32 -8.85 12.54
C VAL A 70 -4.62 -9.96 13.32
N GLY A 71 -3.46 -9.67 13.91
CA GLY A 71 -2.71 -10.67 14.67
C GLY A 71 -3.47 -11.23 15.87
N ASN A 72 -4.23 -10.40 16.61
CA ASN A 72 -5.05 -10.88 17.73
C ASN A 72 -6.38 -11.54 17.32
N GLY A 73 -6.68 -11.61 16.01
CA GLY A 73 -7.87 -12.28 15.48
C GLY A 73 -9.16 -11.44 15.53
N THR A 74 -9.11 -10.14 15.88
CA THR A 74 -10.26 -9.24 15.76
C THR A 74 -10.72 -9.12 14.30
N TYR A 75 -9.75 -9.04 13.38
CA TYR A 75 -9.93 -9.17 11.94
C TYR A 75 -9.06 -10.32 11.44
N VAL A 76 -9.44 -10.96 10.35
CA VAL A 76 -8.68 -12.09 9.81
C VAL A 76 -7.76 -11.69 8.66
N LEU A 77 -8.09 -10.57 7.99
CA LEU A 77 -7.35 -9.98 6.88
C LEU A 77 -7.24 -8.46 7.09
N GLY A 78 -6.17 -7.88 6.61
CA GLY A 78 -5.97 -6.44 6.65
C GLY A 78 -4.94 -5.96 5.64
N VAL A 79 -4.87 -4.64 5.48
CA VAL A 79 -3.81 -3.94 4.76
C VAL A 79 -2.87 -3.35 5.81
N SER A 80 -1.57 -3.47 5.58
CA SER A 80 -0.55 -2.96 6.50
C SER A 80 0.67 -2.48 5.71
N SER A 81 1.80 -2.31 6.39
CA SER A 81 3.09 -2.08 5.74
C SER A 81 4.10 -3.16 6.14
N GLY A 82 5.12 -3.37 5.27
CA GLY A 82 6.16 -4.33 5.57
C GLY A 82 6.86 -4.04 6.90
N SER A 83 7.15 -2.76 7.19
CA SER A 83 7.73 -2.33 8.46
C SER A 83 6.83 -2.66 9.67
N ALA A 84 5.52 -2.39 9.57
CA ALA A 84 4.59 -2.69 10.65
C ALA A 84 4.43 -4.21 10.85
N THR A 85 4.48 -5.00 9.78
CA THR A 85 4.45 -6.47 9.83
C THR A 85 5.67 -7.01 10.58
N VAL A 86 6.89 -6.55 10.24
CA VAL A 86 8.12 -6.92 10.97
C VAL A 86 8.01 -6.54 12.45
N MET A 87 7.64 -5.29 12.74
CA MET A 87 7.52 -4.81 14.13
C MET A 87 6.47 -5.58 14.93
N ALA A 88 5.39 -6.03 14.32
CA ALA A 88 4.38 -6.88 14.95
C ALA A 88 4.96 -8.28 15.27
N ARG A 89 5.61 -8.91 14.28
CA ARG A 89 6.22 -10.25 14.46
C ARG A 89 7.31 -10.27 15.51
N THR A 90 8.14 -9.23 15.61
CA THR A 90 9.18 -9.13 16.65
C THR A 90 8.61 -9.05 18.08
N LYS A 91 7.36 -8.62 18.22
CA LYS A 91 6.58 -8.61 19.48
C LYS A 91 5.75 -9.88 19.69
N GLY A 92 5.92 -10.90 18.83
CA GLY A 92 5.20 -12.17 18.92
C GLY A 92 3.75 -12.12 18.43
N ILE A 93 3.35 -11.06 17.71
CA ILE A 93 2.00 -10.94 17.14
C ILE A 93 1.92 -11.84 15.89
N PRO A 94 0.97 -12.82 15.83
CA PRO A 94 0.92 -13.84 14.78
C PRO A 94 0.23 -13.31 13.52
N VAL A 95 0.92 -12.44 12.78
CA VAL A 95 0.49 -11.85 11.52
C VAL A 95 1.49 -12.17 10.41
N VAL A 96 1.01 -12.53 9.21
CA VAL A 96 1.84 -12.92 8.07
C VAL A 96 1.43 -12.10 6.84
N SER A 97 2.41 -11.61 6.09
CA SER A 97 2.17 -10.98 4.78
C SER A 97 1.87 -12.06 3.75
N VAL A 98 0.75 -11.91 3.05
CA VAL A 98 0.26 -12.87 2.05
C VAL A 98 0.31 -12.35 0.61
N ALA A 99 0.52 -11.04 0.43
CA ALA A 99 0.84 -10.40 -0.85
C ALA A 99 1.41 -9.00 -0.61
N MET A 100 2.33 -8.55 -1.47
CA MET A 100 2.92 -7.22 -1.45
C MET A 100 2.35 -6.38 -2.59
N ILE A 101 1.68 -5.28 -2.26
CA ILE A 101 1.12 -4.37 -3.28
C ILE A 101 2.18 -3.36 -3.72
N ASN A 102 2.75 -2.61 -2.78
CA ASN A 102 3.80 -1.64 -3.06
C ASN A 102 5.16 -2.19 -2.66
N GLN A 103 5.98 -2.51 -3.67
CA GLN A 103 7.31 -3.10 -3.48
C GLN A 103 8.31 -2.12 -2.88
N HIS A 104 8.09 -0.80 -3.03
CA HIS A 104 9.03 0.25 -2.66
C HIS A 104 8.40 1.27 -1.72
N SER A 105 9.23 1.89 -0.87
CA SER A 105 8.80 2.97 0.00
C SER A 105 8.51 4.25 -0.81
N PRO A 106 7.34 4.87 -0.65
CA PRO A 106 6.98 6.12 -1.31
C PRO A 106 7.54 7.36 -0.59
N VAL A 107 8.32 7.20 0.47
CA VAL A 107 8.78 8.33 1.28
C VAL A 107 9.79 9.18 0.53
N VAL A 108 9.52 10.49 0.50
CA VAL A 108 10.37 11.50 -0.12
C VAL A 108 10.59 12.68 0.82
N VAL A 109 11.73 13.34 0.65
CA VAL A 109 11.89 14.76 1.03
C VAL A 109 11.45 15.57 -0.16
N TYR A 110 10.46 16.46 0.01
CA TYR A 110 9.98 17.31 -1.08
C TYR A 110 10.13 18.80 -0.75
N SER A 111 10.39 19.61 -1.77
CA SER A 111 10.55 21.06 -1.66
C SER A 111 9.92 21.74 -2.87
N LEU A 112 9.65 23.04 -2.76
CA LEU A 112 9.33 23.84 -3.94
C LEU A 112 10.51 23.82 -4.90
N LYS A 113 10.26 23.77 -6.22
CA LYS A 113 11.29 23.66 -7.26
C LYS A 113 12.30 24.81 -7.20
N GLU A 114 11.86 26.01 -6.87
CA GLU A 114 12.67 27.21 -6.73
C GLU A 114 13.73 27.15 -5.62
N ARG A 115 13.58 26.20 -4.67
CA ARG A 115 14.57 25.96 -3.60
C ARG A 115 15.76 25.15 -4.08
N ASP A 116 15.69 24.52 -5.26
CA ASP A 116 16.74 23.72 -5.90
C ASP A 116 17.33 22.61 -5.01
N LEU A 117 16.49 22.00 -4.15
CA LEU A 117 16.88 20.86 -3.32
C LEU A 117 16.63 19.58 -4.10
N THR A 118 17.65 19.05 -4.77
CA THR A 118 17.53 17.90 -5.70
C THR A 118 18.35 16.69 -5.28
N LYS A 119 19.28 16.84 -4.34
CA LYS A 119 20.15 15.78 -3.84
C LYS A 119 20.33 15.88 -2.32
N PRO A 120 20.74 14.80 -1.63
CA PRO A 120 20.83 14.77 -0.17
C PRO A 120 21.66 15.90 0.44
N ARG A 121 22.78 16.25 -0.17
CA ARG A 121 23.67 17.30 0.35
C ARG A 121 23.03 18.70 0.37
N ASP A 122 22.02 18.95 -0.46
CA ASP A 122 21.30 20.21 -0.50
C ASP A 122 20.46 20.45 0.77
N LEU A 123 20.23 19.40 1.57
CA LEU A 123 19.47 19.47 2.83
C LEU A 123 20.28 20.04 4.00
N VAL A 124 21.61 20.11 3.90
CA VAL A 124 22.48 20.64 4.97
C VAL A 124 22.13 22.11 5.25
N GLY A 125 21.92 22.45 6.51
CA GLY A 125 21.54 23.77 6.99
C GLY A 125 20.08 24.16 6.70
N LYS A 126 19.27 23.28 6.09
CA LYS A 126 17.86 23.57 5.74
C LYS A 126 16.90 23.25 6.87
N ARG A 127 15.77 23.95 6.89
CA ARG A 127 14.63 23.68 7.77
C ARG A 127 13.77 22.60 7.14
N ILE A 128 13.70 21.43 7.81
CA ILE A 128 12.99 20.25 7.30
C ILE A 128 11.79 19.97 8.20
N GLY A 129 10.58 20.11 7.65
CA GLY A 129 9.32 19.83 8.35
C GLY A 129 9.08 18.33 8.46
N VAL A 130 8.86 17.84 9.68
CA VAL A 130 8.67 16.41 9.95
C VAL A 130 7.80 16.18 11.18
N ASN A 131 7.00 15.11 11.18
CA ASN A 131 6.37 14.61 12.41
C ASN A 131 7.44 13.87 13.23
N ILE A 132 7.97 14.56 14.25
CA ILE A 132 9.05 14.04 15.09
C ILE A 132 8.59 12.78 15.83
N GLY A 133 9.42 11.72 15.75
CA GLY A 133 9.13 10.39 16.31
C GLY A 133 8.21 9.51 15.47
N GLY A 134 7.64 10.03 14.37
CA GLY A 134 6.86 9.26 13.41
C GLY A 134 7.70 8.33 12.53
N THR A 135 7.05 7.42 11.79
CA THR A 135 7.72 6.45 10.92
C THR A 135 8.60 7.14 9.87
N LYS A 136 8.08 8.13 9.14
CA LYS A 136 8.85 8.89 8.14
C LYS A 136 10.08 9.58 8.73
N HIS A 137 9.99 10.11 9.97
CA HIS A 137 11.15 10.69 10.65
C HIS A 137 12.26 9.67 10.88
N ARG A 138 11.90 8.47 11.32
CA ARG A 138 12.89 7.41 11.58
C ARG A 138 13.52 6.89 10.28
N GLU A 139 12.75 6.74 9.21
CA GLU A 139 13.28 6.44 7.87
C GLU A 139 14.22 7.55 7.39
N PHE A 140 13.88 8.81 7.64
CA PHE A 140 14.73 9.95 7.32
C PHE A 140 16.05 9.96 8.12
N GLN A 141 16.01 9.62 9.38
CA GLN A 141 17.24 9.44 10.20
C GLN A 141 18.15 8.34 9.62
N ALA A 142 17.57 7.22 9.15
CA ALA A 142 18.34 6.18 8.43
C ALA A 142 18.94 6.72 7.15
N PHE A 143 18.12 7.44 6.35
CA PHE A 143 18.56 8.07 5.12
C PHE A 143 19.73 9.02 5.38
N LEU A 144 19.65 9.92 6.36
CA LEU A 144 20.73 10.83 6.68
C LEU A 144 22.03 10.09 7.01
N ARG A 145 21.97 9.09 7.87
CA ARG A 145 23.13 8.22 8.18
C ARG A 145 23.70 7.55 6.93
N ARG A 146 22.81 7.00 6.08
CA ARG A 146 23.21 6.31 4.84
C ARG A 146 23.94 7.21 3.85
N VAL A 147 23.53 8.48 3.75
CA VAL A 147 24.15 9.47 2.84
C VAL A 147 25.26 10.31 3.50
N GLY A 148 25.63 9.99 4.75
CA GLY A 148 26.72 10.64 5.49
C GLY A 148 26.41 12.08 5.93
N ILE A 149 25.14 12.36 6.26
CA ILE A 149 24.68 13.65 6.79
C ILE A 149 24.29 13.46 8.25
N THR A 150 24.77 14.30 9.15
CA THR A 150 24.35 14.26 10.56
C THR A 150 23.05 15.03 10.77
N GLU A 151 22.22 14.58 11.70
CA GLU A 151 20.94 15.25 11.97
C GLU A 151 21.14 16.66 12.51
N GLU A 152 22.22 16.91 13.24
CA GLU A 152 22.59 18.23 13.79
C GLU A 152 22.94 19.25 12.68
N SER A 153 23.28 18.78 11.48
CA SER A 153 23.52 19.64 10.33
C SER A 153 22.23 20.11 9.62
N ILE A 154 21.07 19.68 10.12
CA ILE A 154 19.73 20.00 9.59
C ILE A 154 18.92 20.64 10.70
N GLN A 155 18.05 21.60 10.34
CA GLN A 155 17.10 22.18 11.28
C GLN A 155 15.76 21.42 11.19
N LEU A 156 15.54 20.45 12.08
CA LEU A 156 14.27 19.74 12.14
C LEU A 156 13.17 20.62 12.74
N MET A 157 12.08 20.77 12.01
CA MET A 157 10.88 21.51 12.44
C MET A 157 9.74 20.53 12.72
N GLY A 158 9.31 20.46 13.96
CA GLY A 158 8.22 19.56 14.38
C GLY A 158 6.89 19.96 13.75
N MET A 159 6.24 19.03 13.05
CA MET A 159 4.91 19.20 12.45
C MET A 159 3.92 18.27 13.14
N THR A 160 2.75 18.77 13.45
CA THR A 160 1.65 17.97 14.00
C THR A 160 0.79 17.32 12.90
N GLU A 161 0.79 17.94 11.72
CA GLU A 161 0.02 17.50 10.56
C GLU A 161 0.91 17.31 9.34
N SER A 162 0.50 16.43 8.43
CA SER A 162 1.21 16.14 7.19
C SER A 162 0.74 17.01 6.02
N ASN A 163 0.13 18.19 6.25
CA ASN A 163 -0.28 19.08 5.18
C ASN A 163 0.90 19.97 4.72
N PRO A 164 0.94 20.42 3.45
CA PRO A 164 2.03 21.23 2.92
C PRO A 164 2.00 22.71 3.32
N GLY A 165 1.08 23.14 4.17
CA GLY A 165 0.91 24.54 4.59
C GLY A 165 2.21 25.21 5.04
N PRO A 166 3.01 24.62 5.95
CA PRO A 166 4.28 25.20 6.40
C PRO A 166 5.29 25.41 5.29
N LEU A 167 5.34 24.51 4.28
CA LEU A 167 6.18 24.65 3.10
C LEU A 167 5.73 25.84 2.24
N LEU A 168 4.42 25.92 1.99
CA LEU A 168 3.83 26.99 1.18
C LEU A 168 3.96 28.37 1.84
N ALA A 169 3.95 28.41 3.16
CA ALA A 169 4.17 29.65 3.96
C ALA A 169 5.66 30.01 4.12
N GLY A 170 6.60 29.22 3.57
CA GLY A 170 8.04 29.45 3.69
C GLY A 170 8.59 29.26 5.11
N GLN A 171 7.85 28.60 6.00
CA GLN A 171 8.28 28.29 7.36
C GLN A 171 9.36 27.20 7.38
N VAL A 172 9.31 26.29 6.39
CA VAL A 172 10.30 25.25 6.15
C VAL A 172 10.77 25.29 4.70
N ASP A 173 11.94 24.73 4.43
CA ASP A 173 12.55 24.68 3.09
C ASP A 173 12.19 23.38 2.36
N ALA A 174 11.94 22.29 3.11
CA ALA A 174 11.43 21.01 2.62
C ALA A 174 10.61 20.30 3.69
N MET A 175 9.89 19.28 3.30
CA MET A 175 9.11 18.41 4.21
C MET A 175 9.24 16.93 3.83
N LEU A 176 8.99 16.05 4.79
CA LEU A 176 8.78 14.63 4.51
C LEU A 176 7.34 14.37 4.07
N GLY A 177 7.16 13.58 3.03
CA GLY A 177 5.86 13.20 2.49
C GLY A 177 5.90 11.85 1.78
N TYR A 178 4.75 11.45 1.27
CA TYR A 178 4.64 10.37 0.29
C TYR A 178 4.55 10.97 -1.10
N THR A 179 5.26 10.39 -2.06
CA THR A 179 5.41 10.98 -3.42
C THR A 179 4.07 11.22 -4.11
N GLU A 180 3.08 10.39 -3.82
CA GLU A 180 1.72 10.44 -4.37
C GLU A 180 0.73 11.34 -3.61
N ASP A 181 1.10 11.89 -2.44
CA ASP A 181 0.15 12.62 -1.57
C ASP A 181 0.54 14.12 -1.44
N GLN A 182 1.38 14.49 -0.46
CA GLN A 182 1.64 15.89 -0.14
C GLN A 182 2.28 16.67 -1.30
N PRO A 183 3.26 16.15 -2.05
CA PRO A 183 3.80 16.80 -3.25
C PRO A 183 2.72 17.06 -4.31
N VAL A 184 1.80 16.12 -4.53
CA VAL A 184 0.68 16.25 -5.47
C VAL A 184 -0.24 17.41 -5.06
N THR A 185 -0.52 17.53 -3.76
CA THR A 185 -1.30 18.67 -3.23
C THR A 185 -0.66 20.03 -3.57
N VAL A 186 0.66 20.12 -3.57
CA VAL A 186 1.40 21.33 -3.96
C VAL A 186 1.32 21.57 -5.46
N GLU A 187 1.50 20.52 -6.27
CA GLU A 187 1.46 20.58 -7.73
C GLU A 187 0.09 21.00 -8.26
N LEU A 188 -0.98 20.52 -7.66
CA LEU A 188 -2.35 20.93 -7.99
C LEU A 188 -2.66 22.40 -7.69
N ARG A 189 -1.82 23.04 -6.87
CA ARG A 189 -1.87 24.50 -6.64
C ARG A 189 -1.01 25.27 -7.65
N GLY A 190 -0.51 24.62 -8.69
CA GLY A 190 0.29 25.22 -9.76
C GLY A 190 1.77 25.43 -9.43
N MET A 191 2.26 24.83 -8.34
CA MET A 191 3.65 24.97 -7.92
C MET A 191 4.42 23.67 -8.18
N ALA A 192 5.55 23.77 -8.90
CA ALA A 192 6.39 22.60 -9.15
C ALA A 192 7.21 22.22 -7.90
N VAL A 193 7.47 20.94 -7.72
CA VAL A 193 8.23 20.39 -6.59
C VAL A 193 9.43 19.57 -7.04
N ASN A 194 10.48 19.57 -6.21
CA ASN A 194 11.56 18.58 -6.25
C ASN A 194 11.25 17.47 -5.24
N ARG A 195 11.70 16.25 -5.55
CA ARG A 195 11.56 15.06 -4.69
C ARG A 195 12.92 14.37 -4.56
N ILE A 196 13.34 14.12 -3.33
CA ILE A 196 14.50 13.26 -3.03
C ILE A 196 13.92 11.97 -2.41
N SER A 197 13.91 10.88 -3.19
CA SER A 197 13.40 9.59 -2.74
C SER A 197 14.35 8.94 -1.74
N LEU A 198 13.85 8.51 -0.59
CA LEU A 198 14.65 7.76 0.38
C LEU A 198 15.01 6.38 -0.15
N ALA A 199 14.09 5.75 -0.88
CA ALA A 199 14.28 4.44 -1.50
C ALA A 199 15.46 4.44 -2.48
N SER A 200 15.57 5.46 -3.33
CA SER A 200 16.68 5.61 -4.30
C SER A 200 18.05 5.76 -3.62
N HIS A 201 18.07 6.02 -2.31
CA HIS A 201 19.30 6.17 -1.52
C HIS A 201 19.49 5.03 -0.51
N GLY A 202 18.84 3.90 -0.74
CA GLY A 202 19.03 2.66 0.00
C GLY A 202 18.17 2.50 1.26
N ILE A 203 17.19 3.39 1.48
CA ILE A 203 16.17 3.23 2.53
C ILE A 203 14.86 2.85 1.84
N ASP A 204 14.85 1.62 1.33
CA ASP A 204 13.77 1.09 0.53
C ASP A 204 13.09 -0.08 1.26
N LEU A 205 12.16 0.27 2.13
CA LEU A 205 11.36 -0.68 2.88
C LEU A 205 10.22 -1.24 2.01
N TYR A 206 9.83 -2.49 2.25
CA TYR A 206 8.55 -2.99 1.80
C TYR A 206 7.42 -2.11 2.36
N SER A 207 6.52 -1.65 1.47
CA SER A 207 5.45 -0.73 1.81
C SER A 207 4.12 -1.48 1.98
N THR A 208 3.08 -1.13 1.22
CA THR A 208 1.72 -1.66 1.38
C THR A 208 1.63 -3.15 1.09
N ASN A 209 1.14 -3.94 2.06
CA ASN A 209 0.95 -5.37 1.93
C ASN A 209 -0.43 -5.82 2.44
N ILE A 210 -0.89 -6.95 1.93
CA ILE A 210 -2.02 -7.69 2.48
C ILE A 210 -1.47 -8.60 3.57
N ILE A 211 -2.06 -8.52 4.77
CA ILE A 211 -1.70 -9.34 5.92
C ILE A 211 -2.86 -10.23 6.34
N ALA A 212 -2.54 -11.39 6.88
CA ALA A 212 -3.53 -12.32 7.43
C ALA A 212 -3.12 -12.82 8.81
N ASN A 213 -4.12 -13.20 9.61
CA ASN A 213 -3.90 -13.88 10.88
C ASN A 213 -3.31 -15.27 10.63
N GLU A 214 -2.22 -15.63 11.29
CA GLU A 214 -1.50 -16.90 11.08
C GLU A 214 -2.38 -18.14 11.37
N THR A 215 -3.23 -18.09 12.40
CA THR A 215 -4.15 -19.16 12.72
C THR A 215 -5.25 -19.30 11.67
N TYR A 216 -5.72 -18.17 11.13
CA TYR A 216 -6.72 -18.17 10.08
C TYR A 216 -6.16 -18.73 8.76
N ILE A 217 -4.93 -18.40 8.41
CA ILE A 217 -4.22 -19.01 7.26
C ILE A 217 -4.22 -20.54 7.35
N LYS A 218 -3.93 -21.08 8.52
CA LYS A 218 -3.86 -22.54 8.74
C LYS A 218 -5.22 -23.22 8.66
N LYS A 219 -6.29 -22.54 9.11
CA LYS A 219 -7.66 -23.10 9.17
C LYS A 219 -8.47 -22.90 7.89
N HIS A 220 -8.21 -21.82 7.16
CA HIS A 220 -9.00 -21.37 6.01
C HIS A 220 -8.10 -20.91 4.84
N PRO A 221 -7.12 -21.74 4.40
CA PRO A 221 -6.18 -21.35 3.34
C PRO A 221 -6.89 -21.06 2.02
N GLU A 222 -7.99 -21.73 1.73
CA GLU A 222 -8.81 -21.55 0.53
C GLU A 222 -9.46 -20.16 0.48
N VAL A 223 -9.91 -19.65 1.65
CA VAL A 223 -10.52 -18.31 1.77
C VAL A 223 -9.45 -17.24 1.57
N VAL A 224 -8.29 -17.41 2.20
CA VAL A 224 -7.16 -16.46 2.04
C VAL A 224 -6.71 -16.43 0.57
N ARG A 225 -6.61 -17.59 -0.10
CA ARG A 225 -6.28 -17.68 -1.53
C ARG A 225 -7.31 -16.94 -2.38
N ALA A 226 -8.59 -17.23 -2.21
CA ALA A 226 -9.67 -16.59 -2.95
C ALA A 226 -9.65 -15.06 -2.79
N PHE A 227 -9.42 -14.59 -1.56
CA PHE A 227 -9.31 -13.17 -1.26
C PHE A 227 -8.08 -12.52 -1.92
N VAL A 228 -6.90 -13.12 -1.78
CA VAL A 228 -5.64 -12.59 -2.34
C VAL A 228 -5.74 -12.52 -3.85
N GLN A 229 -6.18 -13.58 -4.52
CA GLN A 229 -6.31 -13.63 -5.99
C GLN A 229 -7.31 -12.58 -6.49
N ALA A 230 -8.49 -12.46 -5.88
CA ALA A 230 -9.47 -11.42 -6.25
C ALA A 230 -8.91 -10.01 -6.05
N SER A 231 -8.17 -9.78 -4.96
CA SER A 231 -7.55 -8.49 -4.67
C SER A 231 -6.47 -8.14 -5.70
N LEU A 232 -5.60 -9.09 -6.03
CA LEU A 232 -4.53 -8.88 -7.02
C LEU A 232 -5.09 -8.67 -8.43
N GLU A 233 -6.16 -9.39 -8.82
CA GLU A 233 -6.88 -9.16 -10.07
C GLU A 233 -7.49 -7.75 -10.13
N GLY A 234 -8.08 -7.28 -9.01
CA GLY A 234 -8.58 -5.91 -8.88
C GLY A 234 -7.47 -4.86 -8.99
N TRP A 235 -6.31 -5.13 -8.40
CA TRP A 235 -5.13 -4.27 -8.53
C TRP A 235 -4.56 -4.26 -9.95
N ALA A 236 -4.44 -5.43 -10.59
CA ALA A 236 -4.01 -5.52 -12.00
C ALA A 236 -4.95 -4.70 -12.89
N HIS A 237 -6.27 -4.87 -12.72
CA HIS A 237 -7.25 -4.09 -13.46
C HIS A 237 -7.12 -2.57 -13.21
N ALA A 238 -6.91 -2.16 -11.95
CA ALA A 238 -6.73 -0.75 -11.60
C ALA A 238 -5.48 -0.13 -12.24
N ILE A 239 -4.40 -0.92 -12.31
CA ILE A 239 -3.14 -0.55 -12.95
C ILE A 239 -3.32 -0.38 -14.46
N ASP A 240 -3.98 -1.34 -15.11
CA ASP A 240 -4.21 -1.32 -16.56
C ASP A 240 -5.25 -0.28 -16.98
N ASN A 241 -6.17 0.10 -16.08
CA ASN A 241 -7.29 1.01 -16.32
C ASN A 241 -7.38 2.13 -15.28
N PRO A 242 -6.36 3.00 -15.16
CA PRO A 242 -6.28 3.99 -14.08
C PRO A 242 -7.46 4.97 -14.05
N ALA A 243 -8.00 5.37 -15.19
CA ALA A 243 -9.17 6.24 -15.26
C ALA A 243 -10.44 5.57 -14.71
N GLU A 244 -10.62 4.26 -14.96
CA GLU A 244 -11.71 3.49 -14.38
C GLU A 244 -11.55 3.32 -12.87
N ALA A 245 -10.34 3.05 -12.39
CA ALA A 245 -10.04 2.95 -10.96
C ALA A 245 -10.40 4.25 -10.22
N VAL A 246 -10.02 5.41 -10.77
CA VAL A 246 -10.40 6.72 -10.21
C VAL A 246 -11.92 6.91 -10.24
N ARG A 247 -12.60 6.55 -11.33
CA ARG A 247 -14.06 6.64 -11.43
C ARG A 247 -14.76 5.75 -10.38
N ILE A 248 -14.29 4.53 -10.16
CA ILE A 248 -14.83 3.62 -9.14
C ILE A 248 -14.63 4.23 -7.75
N TYR A 249 -13.42 4.71 -7.45
CA TYR A 249 -13.11 5.35 -6.18
C TYR A 249 -14.00 6.57 -5.92
N THR A 250 -14.11 7.49 -6.89
CA THR A 250 -14.92 8.71 -6.74
C THR A 250 -16.42 8.42 -6.68
N GLY A 251 -16.88 7.34 -7.31
CA GLY A 251 -18.25 6.84 -7.15
C GLY A 251 -18.56 6.37 -5.74
N ALA A 252 -17.61 5.71 -5.08
CA ALA A 252 -17.71 5.29 -3.68
C ALA A 252 -17.52 6.44 -2.69
N PHE A 253 -16.76 7.47 -3.06
CA PHE A 253 -16.44 8.65 -2.23
C PHE A 253 -16.67 9.95 -3.00
N PRO A 254 -17.94 10.35 -3.20
CA PRO A 254 -18.29 11.52 -4.04
C PRO A 254 -17.73 12.85 -3.55
N GLU A 255 -17.40 12.95 -2.25
CA GLU A 255 -16.80 14.14 -1.64
C GLU A 255 -15.29 14.28 -1.94
N SER A 256 -14.66 13.26 -2.53
CA SER A 256 -13.22 13.28 -2.82
C SER A 256 -12.92 14.15 -4.05
N ASP A 257 -11.74 14.80 -4.03
CA ASP A 257 -11.28 15.62 -5.15
C ASP A 257 -10.81 14.72 -6.31
N VAL A 258 -11.54 14.76 -7.43
CA VAL A 258 -11.27 13.96 -8.63
C VAL A 258 -9.90 14.27 -9.22
N ALA A 259 -9.51 15.56 -9.29
CA ALA A 259 -8.22 15.97 -9.83
C ALA A 259 -7.07 15.46 -8.96
N PHE A 260 -7.23 15.53 -7.64
CA PHE A 260 -6.28 14.95 -6.69
C PHE A 260 -6.18 13.43 -6.88
N ASN A 261 -7.30 12.72 -6.97
CA ASN A 261 -7.32 11.27 -7.11
C ASN A 261 -6.61 10.81 -8.39
N HIS A 262 -6.82 11.51 -9.52
CA HIS A 262 -6.09 11.24 -10.76
C HIS A 262 -4.59 11.48 -10.61
N ALA A 263 -4.19 12.61 -10.07
CA ALA A 263 -2.78 12.96 -9.90
C ALA A 263 -2.09 12.02 -8.88
N ASN A 264 -2.76 11.70 -7.77
CA ASN A 264 -2.29 10.75 -6.76
C ASN A 264 -2.04 9.37 -7.38
N PHE A 265 -3.03 8.80 -8.07
CA PHE A 265 -2.89 7.48 -8.68
C PHE A 265 -1.82 7.44 -9.77
N THR A 266 -1.66 8.53 -10.56
CA THR A 266 -0.59 8.67 -11.55
C THR A 266 0.80 8.60 -10.89
N GLN A 267 0.97 9.25 -9.73
CA GLN A 267 2.24 9.20 -8.99
C GLN A 267 2.49 7.85 -8.30
N LEU A 268 1.44 7.07 -8.05
CA LEU A 268 1.56 5.74 -7.48
C LEU A 268 1.97 4.69 -8.54
N MET A 269 1.66 4.91 -9.81
CA MET A 269 1.92 3.96 -10.91
C MET A 269 3.36 3.46 -10.99
N PRO A 270 4.43 4.30 -10.88
CA PRO A 270 5.81 3.80 -10.92
C PRO A 270 6.17 2.83 -9.78
N ILE A 271 5.47 2.91 -8.65
CA ILE A 271 5.65 2.00 -7.50
C ILE A 271 4.93 0.67 -7.76
N LEU A 272 3.72 0.74 -8.34
CA LEU A 272 2.90 -0.43 -8.70
C LEU A 272 3.48 -1.19 -9.90
N HIS A 273 4.16 -0.50 -10.83
CA HIS A 273 4.86 -1.05 -12.01
C HIS A 273 6.37 -1.09 -11.82
N SER A 274 6.83 -1.47 -10.63
CA SER A 274 8.26 -1.58 -10.38
C SER A 274 8.88 -2.77 -11.14
N LYS A 275 10.21 -2.74 -11.34
CA LYS A 275 10.94 -3.88 -11.92
C LYS A 275 10.72 -5.18 -11.15
N ASP A 276 10.56 -5.11 -9.84
CA ASP A 276 10.29 -6.28 -9.00
C ASP A 276 8.94 -6.90 -9.38
N VAL A 277 7.92 -6.07 -9.67
CA VAL A 277 6.61 -6.54 -10.17
C VAL A 277 6.69 -7.08 -11.58
N GLU A 278 7.46 -6.46 -12.48
CA GLU A 278 7.66 -6.95 -13.85
C GLU A 278 8.33 -8.34 -13.88
N ILE A 279 9.29 -8.58 -12.98
CA ILE A 279 10.05 -9.84 -12.92
C ILE A 279 9.25 -10.95 -12.23
N SER A 280 8.61 -10.63 -11.10
CA SER A 280 8.08 -11.62 -10.17
C SER A 280 6.55 -11.63 -10.05
N GLY A 281 5.89 -10.68 -10.72
CA GLY A 281 4.44 -10.50 -10.67
C GLY A 281 3.96 -9.67 -9.48
N LEU A 282 2.78 -9.08 -9.63
CA LEU A 282 2.10 -8.33 -8.58
C LEU A 282 1.79 -9.25 -7.40
N GLY A 283 2.03 -8.78 -6.21
CA GLY A 283 1.83 -9.54 -4.97
C GLY A 283 3.06 -10.30 -4.49
N SER A 284 4.07 -10.50 -5.35
CA SER A 284 5.26 -11.28 -5.04
C SER A 284 6.09 -10.67 -3.91
N GLN A 285 6.79 -11.56 -3.17
CA GLN A 285 7.63 -11.19 -2.06
C GLN A 285 8.89 -12.04 -2.08
N THR A 286 10.04 -11.46 -1.69
CA THR A 286 11.32 -12.17 -1.67
C THR A 286 11.97 -12.14 -0.28
N THR A 287 12.73 -13.20 0.03
CA THR A 287 13.50 -13.29 1.26
C THR A 287 14.48 -12.12 1.40
N SER A 288 15.15 -11.74 0.30
CA SER A 288 16.13 -10.65 0.31
C SER A 288 15.51 -9.29 0.65
N ARG A 289 14.32 -8.99 0.10
CA ARG A 289 13.62 -7.73 0.37
C ARG A 289 13.09 -7.67 1.81
N TRP A 290 12.57 -8.79 2.34
CA TRP A 290 12.16 -8.87 3.75
C TRP A 290 13.35 -8.76 4.69
N GLN A 291 14.50 -9.40 4.35
CA GLN A 291 15.73 -9.26 5.11
C GLN A 291 16.19 -7.80 5.14
N HIS A 292 16.23 -7.14 3.98
CA HIS A 292 16.59 -5.72 3.87
C HIS A 292 15.68 -4.82 4.72
N THR A 293 14.35 -5.03 4.63
CA THR A 293 13.38 -4.29 5.46
C THR A 293 13.66 -4.50 6.96
N GLN A 294 13.87 -5.74 7.38
CA GLN A 294 14.17 -6.06 8.79
C GLN A 294 15.50 -5.48 9.24
N ASP A 295 16.52 -5.50 8.40
CA ASP A 295 17.86 -4.98 8.71
C ASP A 295 17.81 -3.46 8.95
N ILE A 296 17.13 -2.71 8.06
CA ILE A 296 16.94 -1.27 8.26
C ILE A 296 16.23 -0.98 9.59
N LEU A 297 15.16 -1.72 9.90
CA LEU A 297 14.42 -1.51 11.15
C LEU A 297 15.26 -1.83 12.39
N PHE A 298 16.11 -2.84 12.30
CA PHE A 298 17.05 -3.21 13.39
C PHE A 298 18.13 -2.13 13.57
N ASP A 299 18.76 -1.67 12.49
CA ASP A 299 19.77 -0.61 12.50
C ASP A 299 19.24 0.74 13.00
N LEU A 300 17.92 0.95 12.85
CA LEU A 300 17.20 2.10 13.40
C LEU A 300 16.78 1.96 14.85
N ASN A 301 17.07 0.81 15.50
CA ASN A 301 16.58 0.47 16.84
C ASN A 301 15.03 0.52 16.94
N LEU A 302 14.32 0.22 15.84
CA LEU A 302 12.85 0.11 15.80
C LEU A 302 12.35 -1.26 16.22
N ILE A 303 13.26 -2.24 16.17
CA ILE A 303 13.06 -3.59 16.67
C ILE A 303 14.29 -3.98 17.53
N GLU A 304 14.05 -4.67 18.63
CA GLU A 304 15.10 -5.11 19.55
C GLU A 304 15.80 -6.40 19.09
N LYS A 305 15.10 -7.19 18.27
CA LYS A 305 15.58 -8.46 17.74
C LYS A 305 15.02 -8.70 16.34
N LYS A 306 15.74 -9.53 15.58
CA LYS A 306 15.27 -10.05 14.29
C LYS A 306 14.46 -11.34 14.52
N VAL A 307 13.54 -11.63 13.59
CA VAL A 307 12.77 -12.87 13.52
C VAL A 307 13.16 -13.65 12.26
N PRO A 308 12.91 -14.96 12.18
CA PRO A 308 13.10 -15.72 10.95
C PRO A 308 12.28 -15.10 9.81
N ILE A 309 12.88 -14.92 8.66
CA ILE A 309 12.21 -14.28 7.50
C ILE A 309 10.99 -15.10 7.05
N ALA A 310 11.05 -16.43 7.17
CA ALA A 310 9.92 -17.31 6.89
C ALA A 310 8.66 -17.04 7.75
N ASP A 311 8.83 -16.38 8.90
CA ASP A 311 7.70 -16.00 9.75
C ASP A 311 7.00 -14.70 9.28
N LEU A 312 7.63 -13.94 8.39
CA LEU A 312 7.14 -12.64 7.94
C LEU A 312 6.14 -12.74 6.80
N TYR A 313 6.32 -13.71 5.88
CA TYR A 313 5.54 -13.76 4.66
C TYR A 313 5.36 -15.18 4.11
N THR A 314 4.42 -15.28 3.16
CA THR A 314 4.23 -16.47 2.31
C THR A 314 3.72 -16.05 0.94
N ASN A 315 4.21 -16.71 -0.12
CA ASN A 315 3.73 -16.55 -1.51
C ASN A 315 2.75 -17.68 -1.92
N GLN A 316 2.38 -18.58 -1.01
CA GLN A 316 1.56 -19.77 -1.34
C GLN A 316 0.16 -19.44 -1.89
N PHE A 317 -0.29 -18.21 -1.79
CA PHE A 317 -1.62 -17.75 -2.24
C PHE A 317 -1.57 -17.00 -3.56
N LEU A 318 -0.38 -16.70 -4.06
CA LEU A 318 -0.19 -16.12 -5.38
C LEU A 318 -0.44 -17.19 -6.45
N ASP A 319 -0.99 -16.79 -7.59
CA ASP A 319 -0.94 -17.66 -8.75
C ASP A 319 0.53 -17.79 -9.15
N THR A 320 1.01 -19.00 -9.26
CA THR A 320 2.26 -19.26 -9.96
C THR A 320 2.03 -18.85 -11.41
N ALA A 321 2.37 -17.60 -11.74
CA ALA A 321 2.61 -17.21 -13.12
C ALA A 321 3.59 -18.27 -13.62
N GLY A 322 3.17 -19.06 -14.64
CA GLY A 322 3.76 -20.32 -15.00
C GLY A 322 5.25 -20.37 -14.75
N SER A 323 5.67 -21.36 -13.97
CA SER A 323 7.03 -21.84 -14.01
C SER A 323 7.31 -22.16 -15.48
N LEU A 324 7.99 -21.25 -16.15
CA LEU A 324 8.71 -21.59 -17.35
C LEU A 324 9.83 -22.49 -16.84
N ASP A 325 9.56 -23.83 -16.89
CA ASP A 325 10.58 -24.86 -16.79
C ASP A 325 11.63 -24.67 -17.87
#